data_2f1ac9f110e29f2478dfc35f29bae64f
#
_entry.id   2f1ac9f110e29f2478dfc35f29bae64f
#
_cell.length_a   1.000
_cell.length_b   1.000
_cell.length_c   1.000
_cell.angle_alpha   90.00
_cell.angle_beta   90.00
_cell.angle_gamma   90.00
#
_symmetry.space_group_name_H-M   'P 1'
#
loop_
_entity.id
_entity.type
_entity.pdbx_description
1 polymer ?
#
loop_
_entity_poly.entity_id
_entity_poly.type
_entity_poly.pdbx_seq_one_letter_code
_entity_poly.pdbx_strand_id
1 'polypeptide(L)'
;MQLYVIGVNHTTAPIQIREHIAFNSDLLGVALHELTANGASEAAILSTCNRTELYCSTDDPQKALNWLSQYHKLDKDAIAPYIYTLPNDEAVKHAFRVASGLDSMVLGEPQILGQFKQSVKIAQDAGTLGTLLHKLFQRTFEVAKEVRTNTDIGANSISMA
;
A
#
# COMPACT_ATOMS: atom_id res chain seq x y z
N MET A 1 -0.89 -1.70 -19.50
CA MET A 1 -0.80 -1.86 -18.04
C MET A 1 -0.83 -0.51 -17.40
N GLN A 2 -1.59 -0.36 -16.34
CA GLN A 2 -1.71 0.89 -15.60
C GLN A 2 -1.40 0.66 -14.13
N LEU A 3 -0.95 1.73 -13.47
CA LEU A 3 -0.70 1.73 -12.04
C LEU A 3 -2.01 1.91 -11.27
N TYR A 4 -2.20 1.07 -10.24
CA TYR A 4 -3.34 1.19 -9.34
C TYR A 4 -2.90 1.02 -7.89
N VAL A 5 -3.57 1.74 -7.00
CA VAL A 5 -3.59 1.43 -5.57
C VAL A 5 -5.00 0.93 -5.25
N ILE A 6 -5.10 -0.25 -4.66
CA ILE A 6 -6.37 -0.87 -4.31
C ILE A 6 -6.30 -1.24 -2.83
N GLY A 7 -7.20 -0.73 -2.02
CA GLY A 7 -7.11 -1.03 -0.61
C GLY A 7 -8.16 -0.42 0.28
N VAL A 8 -7.91 -0.54 1.57
CA VAL A 8 -8.71 0.05 2.65
C VAL A 8 -7.79 0.80 3.61
N ASN A 9 -8.34 1.78 4.31
CA ASN A 9 -7.62 2.45 5.38
C ASN A 9 -8.57 2.81 6.53
N HIS A 10 -8.02 3.48 7.55
CA HIS A 10 -8.76 3.85 8.75
C HIS A 10 -9.96 4.76 8.48
N THR A 11 -9.96 5.49 7.35
CA THR A 11 -11.07 6.35 6.95
C THR A 11 -12.17 5.57 6.25
N THR A 12 -11.80 4.58 5.43
CA THR A 12 -12.76 3.87 4.57
C THR A 12 -13.35 2.64 5.22
N ALA A 13 -12.69 2.05 6.22
CA ALA A 13 -13.12 0.78 6.80
C ALA A 13 -12.96 0.75 8.32
N PRO A 14 -13.93 0.16 9.05
CA PRO A 14 -13.78 -0.06 10.47
C PRO A 14 -12.69 -1.08 10.78
N ILE A 15 -12.24 -1.11 12.03
CA ILE A 15 -11.14 -1.98 12.44
C ILE A 15 -11.41 -3.46 12.16
N GLN A 16 -12.66 -3.91 12.30
CA GLN A 16 -13.03 -5.30 12.04
C GLN A 16 -12.73 -5.71 10.60
N ILE A 17 -13.02 -4.83 9.63
CA ILE A 17 -12.73 -5.08 8.22
C ILE A 17 -11.23 -5.04 7.98
N ARG A 18 -10.52 -4.06 8.55
CA ARG A 18 -9.08 -3.94 8.38
C ARG A 18 -8.34 -5.17 8.91
N GLU A 19 -8.76 -5.70 10.05
CA GLU A 19 -8.15 -6.91 10.62
C GLU A 19 -8.35 -8.13 9.74
N HIS A 20 -9.52 -8.28 9.11
CA HIS A 20 -9.79 -9.40 8.21
C HIS A 20 -9.01 -9.33 6.90
N ILE A 21 -8.65 -8.14 6.44
CA ILE A 21 -7.93 -7.93 5.18
C ILE A 21 -6.41 -7.88 5.39
N ALA A 22 -5.94 -7.67 6.60
CA ALA A 22 -4.51 -7.53 6.90
C ALA A 22 -3.72 -8.78 6.49
N PHE A 23 -2.48 -8.56 6.08
CA PHE A 23 -1.56 -9.64 5.71
C PHE A 23 -0.53 -9.87 6.82
N ASN A 24 -0.19 -11.13 7.03
CA ASN A 24 0.94 -11.52 7.86
C ASN A 24 2.22 -11.26 7.06
N SER A 25 3.18 -10.52 7.63
CA SER A 25 4.42 -10.17 6.94
C SER A 25 5.22 -11.39 6.51
N ASP A 26 5.16 -12.48 7.26
CA ASP A 26 5.88 -13.72 6.92
C ASP A 26 5.30 -14.40 5.68
N LEU A 27 4.07 -14.09 5.30
CA LEU A 27 3.38 -14.70 4.16
C LEU A 27 3.30 -13.76 2.95
N LEU A 28 3.84 -12.54 3.06
CA LEU A 28 3.73 -11.56 1.98
C LEU A 28 4.40 -12.01 0.69
N GLY A 29 5.55 -12.67 0.76
CA GLY A 29 6.22 -13.15 -0.44
C GLY A 29 5.37 -14.12 -1.24
N VAL A 30 4.73 -15.07 -0.58
CA VAL A 30 3.81 -16.04 -1.21
C VAL A 30 2.59 -15.32 -1.77
N ALA A 31 2.01 -14.39 -1.00
CA ALA A 31 0.85 -13.61 -1.44
C ALA A 31 1.16 -12.79 -2.70
N LEU A 32 2.34 -12.18 -2.75
CA LEU A 32 2.78 -11.41 -3.91
C LEU A 32 2.90 -12.27 -5.16
N HIS A 33 3.46 -13.48 -5.03
CA HIS A 33 3.56 -14.42 -6.15
C HIS A 33 2.17 -14.82 -6.65
N GLU A 34 1.22 -15.06 -5.76
CA GLU A 34 -0.15 -15.37 -6.14
C GLU A 34 -0.80 -14.20 -6.87
N LEU A 35 -0.63 -12.99 -6.37
CA LEU A 35 -1.21 -11.79 -6.98
C LEU A 35 -0.66 -11.57 -8.40
N THR A 36 0.65 -11.74 -8.59
CA THR A 36 1.25 -11.58 -9.92
C THR A 36 0.88 -12.74 -10.86
N ALA A 37 0.51 -13.90 -10.33
CA ALA A 37 -0.01 -15.00 -11.14
C ALA A 37 -1.49 -14.80 -11.53
N ASN A 38 -2.23 -13.93 -10.82
CA ASN A 38 -3.69 -13.83 -10.96
C ASN A 38 -4.19 -12.48 -11.48
N GLY A 39 -3.33 -11.59 -11.94
CA GLY A 39 -3.85 -10.39 -12.57
C GLY A 39 -3.02 -9.13 -12.48
N ALA A 40 -1.83 -9.18 -11.90
CA ALA A 40 -0.92 -8.04 -11.89
C ALA A 40 0.41 -8.44 -12.52
N SER A 41 1.03 -7.54 -13.28
CA SER A 41 2.37 -7.79 -13.80
C SER A 41 3.44 -7.41 -12.79
N GLU A 42 3.12 -6.46 -11.90
CA GLU A 42 3.98 -6.04 -10.79
C GLU A 42 3.10 -5.84 -9.57
N ALA A 43 3.64 -6.12 -8.39
CA ALA A 43 2.87 -5.94 -7.16
C ALA A 43 3.74 -5.68 -5.95
N ALA A 44 3.22 -4.86 -5.03
CA ALA A 44 3.71 -4.70 -3.66
C ALA A 44 2.49 -4.58 -2.75
N ILE A 45 2.63 -5.03 -1.51
CA ILE A 45 1.54 -4.98 -0.53
C ILE A 45 2.03 -4.24 0.71
N LEU A 46 1.35 -3.16 1.06
CA LEU A 46 1.55 -2.44 2.32
C LEU A 46 0.42 -2.80 3.27
N SER A 47 0.75 -3.47 4.37
CA SER A 47 -0.25 -3.88 5.36
C SER A 47 0.21 -3.44 6.74
N THR A 48 -0.53 -2.53 7.35
CA THR A 48 -0.30 -2.01 8.70
C THR A 48 -1.60 -2.09 9.50
N CYS A 49 -1.59 -1.69 10.76
CA CYS A 49 -2.83 -1.65 11.54
C CYS A 49 -3.84 -0.63 11.00
N ASN A 50 -3.41 0.34 10.20
CA ASN A 50 -4.26 1.41 9.70
C ASN A 50 -4.71 1.22 8.25
N ARG A 51 -4.04 0.34 7.50
CA ARG A 51 -4.32 0.16 6.07
C ARG A 51 -3.81 -1.14 5.52
N THR A 52 -4.45 -1.60 4.47
CA THR A 52 -3.92 -2.64 3.60
C THR A 52 -4.10 -2.16 2.17
N GLU A 53 -2.99 -2.05 1.44
CA GLU A 53 -2.98 -1.50 0.08
C GLU A 53 -2.18 -2.40 -0.84
N LEU A 54 -2.77 -2.69 -2.02
CA LEU A 54 -2.10 -3.36 -3.12
C LEU A 54 -1.62 -2.29 -4.10
N TYR A 55 -0.33 -2.23 -4.35
CA TYR A 55 0.26 -1.38 -5.38
C TYR A 55 0.55 -2.27 -6.58
N CYS A 56 -0.15 -2.05 -7.69
CA CYS A 56 -0.14 -2.99 -8.81
C CYS A 56 0.05 -2.29 -10.14
N SER A 57 0.71 -2.98 -11.07
CA SER A 57 0.60 -2.72 -12.49
C SER A 57 -0.31 -3.79 -13.08
N THR A 58 -1.46 -3.39 -13.61
CA THR A 58 -2.46 -4.32 -14.13
C THR A 58 -3.28 -3.68 -15.24
N ASP A 59 -3.87 -4.51 -16.09
CA ASP A 59 -4.84 -4.05 -17.09
C ASP A 59 -6.27 -4.06 -16.55
N ASP A 60 -6.51 -4.73 -15.42
CA ASP A 60 -7.85 -4.82 -14.81
C ASP A 60 -7.75 -4.88 -13.29
N PRO A 61 -8.05 -3.78 -12.58
CA PRO A 61 -7.99 -3.76 -11.12
C PRO A 61 -8.98 -4.72 -10.46
N GLN A 62 -10.05 -5.10 -11.15
CA GLN A 62 -11.00 -6.07 -10.59
C GLN A 62 -10.36 -7.44 -10.38
N LYS A 63 -9.39 -7.81 -11.19
CA LYS A 63 -8.64 -9.06 -10.97
C LYS A 63 -7.90 -9.06 -9.65
N ALA A 64 -7.27 -7.93 -9.32
CA ALA A 64 -6.58 -7.80 -8.04
C ALA A 64 -7.56 -7.81 -6.86
N LEU A 65 -8.70 -7.15 -7.00
CA LEU A 65 -9.72 -7.15 -5.95
C LEU A 65 -10.33 -8.54 -5.76
N ASN A 66 -10.58 -9.26 -6.85
CA ASN A 66 -11.05 -10.65 -6.78
C ASN A 66 -10.04 -11.53 -6.05
N TRP A 67 -8.75 -11.37 -6.38
CA TRP A 67 -7.70 -12.11 -5.70
C TRP A 67 -7.68 -11.79 -4.21
N LEU A 68 -7.78 -10.52 -3.83
CA LEU A 68 -7.76 -10.09 -2.44
C LEU A 68 -8.89 -10.74 -1.63
N SER A 69 -10.10 -10.73 -2.17
CA SER A 69 -11.25 -11.34 -1.50
C SER A 69 -11.10 -12.85 -1.37
N GLN A 70 -10.61 -13.53 -2.40
CA GLN A 70 -10.38 -14.97 -2.38
C GLN A 70 -9.28 -15.37 -1.41
N TYR A 71 -8.19 -14.59 -1.38
CA TYR A 71 -7.06 -14.84 -0.47
C TYR A 71 -7.52 -14.84 0.98
N HIS A 72 -8.34 -13.87 1.37
CA HIS A 72 -8.85 -13.73 2.73
C HIS A 72 -10.16 -14.49 2.96
N LYS A 73 -10.66 -15.21 1.96
CA LYS A 73 -11.91 -15.98 2.05
C LYS A 73 -13.10 -15.09 2.43
N LEU A 74 -13.14 -13.90 1.86
CA LEU A 74 -14.19 -12.91 2.09
C LEU A 74 -15.08 -12.81 0.86
N ASP A 75 -16.36 -12.46 1.11
CA ASP A 75 -17.27 -12.12 0.04
C ASP A 75 -16.86 -10.77 -0.55
N LYS A 76 -16.61 -10.73 -1.86
CA LYS A 76 -16.22 -9.51 -2.56
C LYS A 76 -17.24 -8.39 -2.33
N ASP A 77 -18.55 -8.71 -2.36
CA ASP A 77 -19.59 -7.71 -2.16
C ASP A 77 -19.60 -7.16 -0.72
N ALA A 78 -19.15 -7.95 0.23
CA ALA A 78 -19.07 -7.52 1.63
C ALA A 78 -17.95 -6.49 1.86
N ILE A 79 -16.87 -6.56 1.11
CA ILE A 79 -15.74 -5.65 1.27
C ILE A 79 -15.74 -4.49 0.26
N ALA A 80 -16.43 -4.64 -0.85
CA ALA A 80 -16.42 -3.63 -1.92
C ALA A 80 -16.75 -2.21 -1.46
N PRO A 81 -17.71 -1.97 -0.54
CA PRO A 81 -18.02 -0.61 -0.09
C PRO A 81 -16.86 0.11 0.61
N TYR A 82 -15.89 -0.65 1.12
CA TYR A 82 -14.77 -0.10 1.88
C TYR A 82 -13.52 0.11 1.02
N ILE A 83 -13.51 -0.44 -0.19
CA ILE A 83 -12.34 -0.47 -1.06
C ILE A 83 -12.26 0.81 -1.89
N TYR A 84 -11.08 1.42 -1.94
CA TYR A 84 -10.77 2.44 -2.94
C TYR A 84 -9.86 1.86 -4.01
N THR A 85 -10.03 2.38 -5.22
CA THR A 85 -9.21 2.01 -6.38
C THR A 85 -8.74 3.30 -7.03
N LEU A 86 -7.44 3.56 -6.94
CA LEU A 86 -6.84 4.83 -7.39
C LEU A 86 -5.94 4.54 -8.59
N PRO A 87 -6.27 5.09 -9.79
CA PRO A 87 -5.47 4.85 -10.98
C PRO A 87 -4.38 5.91 -11.18
N ASN A 88 -3.29 5.51 -11.79
CA ASN A 88 -2.26 6.39 -12.37
C ASN A 88 -1.84 7.55 -11.46
N ASP A 89 -2.13 8.78 -11.83
CA ASP A 89 -1.72 9.98 -11.07
C ASP A 89 -2.28 10.00 -9.66
N GLU A 90 -3.50 9.52 -9.47
CA GLU A 90 -4.09 9.40 -8.12
C GLU A 90 -3.32 8.40 -7.27
N ALA A 91 -2.89 7.30 -7.87
CA ALA A 91 -2.06 6.30 -7.17
C ALA A 91 -0.71 6.90 -6.77
N VAL A 92 -0.08 7.66 -7.66
CA VAL A 92 1.20 8.33 -7.40
C VAL A 92 1.07 9.30 -6.23
N LYS A 93 0.07 10.17 -6.28
CA LYS A 93 -0.17 11.16 -5.20
C LYS A 93 -0.44 10.47 -3.88
N HIS A 94 -1.22 9.39 -3.92
CA HIS A 94 -1.55 8.63 -2.71
C HIS A 94 -0.29 8.02 -2.09
N ALA A 95 0.56 7.40 -2.89
CA ALA A 95 1.82 6.83 -2.40
C ALA A 95 2.69 7.89 -1.72
N PHE A 96 2.79 9.08 -2.33
CA PHE A 96 3.56 10.19 -1.75
C PHE A 96 2.98 10.62 -0.41
N ARG A 97 1.66 10.76 -0.31
CA ARG A 97 0.99 11.16 0.93
C ARG A 97 1.18 10.12 2.03
N VAL A 98 1.01 8.84 1.71
CA VAL A 98 1.17 7.75 2.68
C VAL A 98 2.60 7.73 3.21
N ALA A 99 3.59 7.69 2.33
CA ALA A 99 4.99 7.61 2.73
C ALA A 99 5.44 8.84 3.52
N SER A 100 4.85 10.01 3.24
CA SER A 100 5.16 11.26 3.94
C SER A 100 4.43 11.41 5.27
N GLY A 101 3.55 10.47 5.62
CA GLY A 101 2.76 10.52 6.85
C GLY A 101 1.56 11.44 6.80
N LEU A 102 1.20 11.95 5.62
CA LEU A 102 0.09 12.91 5.47
C LEU A 102 -1.27 12.22 5.41
N ASP A 103 -1.29 10.91 5.22
CA ASP A 103 -2.51 10.11 5.14
C ASP A 103 -2.67 9.19 6.37
N SER A 104 -1.87 9.37 7.40
CA SER A 104 -1.91 8.57 8.61
C SER A 104 -2.93 9.12 9.62
N MET A 105 -3.36 8.28 10.58
CA MET A 105 -4.23 8.71 11.67
C MET A 105 -3.58 9.80 12.52
N VAL A 106 -2.26 9.70 12.69
CA VAL A 106 -1.45 10.71 13.36
C VAL A 106 -0.57 11.36 12.32
N LEU A 107 -0.75 12.66 12.09
CA LEU A 107 0.02 13.40 11.10
C LEU A 107 1.51 13.31 11.41
N GLY A 108 2.30 12.95 10.41
CA GLY A 108 3.75 12.88 10.57
C GLY A 108 4.23 11.62 11.29
N GLU A 109 3.41 10.59 11.41
CA GLU A 109 3.79 9.33 12.05
C GLU A 109 5.10 8.80 11.46
N PRO A 110 6.19 8.66 12.27
CA PRO A 110 7.49 8.31 11.70
C PRO A 110 7.60 6.86 11.25
N GLN A 111 6.74 5.97 11.78
CA GLN A 111 6.82 4.54 11.49
C GLN A 111 6.35 4.16 10.10
N ILE A 112 5.46 4.97 9.49
CA ILE A 112 4.85 4.59 8.21
C ILE A 112 5.88 4.51 7.08
N LEU A 113 6.85 5.41 7.06
CA LEU A 113 7.89 5.38 6.03
C LEU A 113 8.73 4.11 6.13
N GLY A 114 9.14 3.73 7.34
CA GLY A 114 9.87 2.50 7.57
C GLY A 114 9.07 1.26 7.20
N GLN A 115 7.80 1.23 7.55
CA GLN A 115 6.89 0.13 7.18
C GLN A 115 6.73 0.03 5.66
N PHE A 116 6.58 1.17 5.00
CA PHE A 116 6.44 1.21 3.54
C PHE A 116 7.72 0.71 2.86
N LYS A 117 8.89 1.18 3.32
CA LYS A 117 10.18 0.71 2.78
C LYS A 117 10.34 -0.81 2.96
N GLN A 118 9.94 -1.34 4.11
CA GLN A 118 10.01 -2.77 4.37
C GLN A 118 9.11 -3.55 3.42
N SER A 119 7.90 -3.06 3.15
CA SER A 119 6.96 -3.68 2.22
C SER A 119 7.53 -3.74 0.80
N VAL A 120 8.19 -2.66 0.37
CA VAL A 120 8.82 -2.60 -0.94
C VAL A 120 10.00 -3.56 -1.02
N LYS A 121 10.79 -3.67 0.05
CA LYS A 121 11.90 -4.62 0.10
C LYS A 121 11.41 -6.06 -0.02
N ILE A 122 10.31 -6.40 0.65
CA ILE A 122 9.73 -7.74 0.55
C ILE A 122 9.31 -8.04 -0.90
N ALA A 123 8.69 -7.07 -1.58
CA ALA A 123 8.30 -7.22 -2.97
C ALA A 123 9.53 -7.37 -3.89
N GLN A 124 10.58 -6.60 -3.62
CA GLN A 124 11.84 -6.71 -4.37
C GLN A 124 12.45 -8.10 -4.21
N ASP A 125 12.52 -8.59 -2.98
CA ASP A 125 13.09 -9.91 -2.68
C ASP A 125 12.23 -11.04 -3.27
N ALA A 126 10.92 -10.85 -3.36
CA ALA A 126 10.00 -11.80 -3.99
C ALA A 126 10.07 -11.75 -5.53
N GLY A 127 10.72 -10.73 -6.10
CA GLY A 127 10.81 -10.58 -7.55
C GLY A 127 9.54 -10.05 -8.21
N THR A 128 8.69 -9.36 -7.46
CA THR A 128 7.42 -8.85 -7.99
C THR A 128 7.44 -7.36 -8.32
N LEU A 129 8.57 -6.67 -8.10
CA LEU A 129 8.76 -5.30 -8.57
C LEU A 129 9.30 -5.31 -10.00
N GLY A 130 8.63 -4.58 -10.88
CA GLY A 130 9.15 -4.31 -12.21
C GLY A 130 9.55 -2.85 -12.32
N THR A 131 9.73 -2.38 -13.56
CA THR A 131 10.22 -1.03 -13.83
C THR A 131 9.27 0.05 -13.30
N LEU A 132 7.96 -0.15 -13.48
CA LEU A 132 6.97 0.85 -13.10
C LEU A 132 6.93 1.07 -11.59
N LEU A 133 6.80 0.01 -10.81
CA LEU A 133 6.73 0.12 -9.36
C LEU A 133 8.07 0.53 -8.75
N HIS A 134 9.16 0.05 -9.32
CA HIS A 134 10.50 0.45 -8.84
C HIS A 134 10.67 1.97 -8.94
N LYS A 135 10.30 2.55 -10.08
CA LYS A 135 10.36 4.01 -10.27
C LYS A 135 9.42 4.75 -9.33
N LEU A 136 8.20 4.24 -9.16
CA LEU A 136 7.22 4.83 -8.26
C LEU A 136 7.78 4.91 -6.83
N PHE A 137 8.27 3.81 -6.30
CA PHE A 137 8.71 3.76 -4.91
C PHE A 137 10.00 4.53 -4.69
N GLN A 138 10.91 4.51 -5.65
CA GLN A 138 12.11 5.33 -5.58
C GLN A 138 11.75 6.81 -5.44
N ARG A 139 10.85 7.29 -6.30
CA ARG A 139 10.38 8.68 -6.24
C ARG A 139 9.59 8.96 -4.98
N THR A 140 8.75 8.02 -4.56
CA THR A 140 7.94 8.13 -3.34
C THR A 140 8.82 8.39 -2.12
N PHE A 141 9.90 7.63 -1.97
CA PHE A 141 10.79 7.76 -0.82
C PHE A 141 11.63 9.02 -0.88
N GLU A 142 12.00 9.49 -2.07
CA GLU A 142 12.66 10.79 -2.23
C GLU A 142 11.74 11.93 -1.78
N VAL A 143 10.48 11.91 -2.22
CA VAL A 143 9.48 12.92 -1.84
C VAL A 143 9.25 12.88 -0.34
N ALA A 144 9.09 11.71 0.25
CA ALA A 144 8.87 11.55 1.68
C ALA A 144 10.03 12.14 2.49
N LYS A 145 11.26 11.92 2.04
CA LYS A 145 12.44 12.48 2.68
C LYS A 145 12.44 14.01 2.61
N GLU A 146 12.12 14.57 1.44
CA GLU A 146 12.03 16.02 1.25
C GLU A 146 10.96 16.64 2.16
N VAL A 147 9.77 16.04 2.22
CA VAL A 147 8.67 16.52 3.05
C VAL A 147 9.07 16.54 4.52
N ARG A 148 9.65 15.45 5.02
CA ARG A 148 10.06 15.35 6.42
C ARG A 148 11.17 16.33 6.77
N THR A 149 12.08 16.57 5.86
CA THR A 149 13.21 17.49 6.05
C THR A 149 12.75 18.95 6.00
N ASN A 150 11.91 19.29 5.00
CA ASN A 150 11.58 20.69 4.71
C ASN A 150 10.39 21.22 5.51
N THR A 151 9.53 20.33 6.02
CA THR A 151 8.32 20.74 6.75
C THR A 151 8.37 20.44 8.24
N ASP A 152 9.44 19.81 8.73
CA ASP A 152 9.61 19.37 10.12
C ASP A 152 8.53 18.43 10.62
N ILE A 153 7.76 17.82 9.74
CA ILE A 153 6.69 16.89 10.15
C ILE A 153 7.26 15.74 10.98
N GLY A 154 8.35 15.14 10.51
CA GLY A 154 9.00 14.05 11.23
C GLY A 154 9.61 14.51 12.55
N ALA A 155 10.24 15.68 12.56
CA ALA A 155 10.84 16.24 13.76
C ALA A 155 9.78 16.57 14.81
N ASN A 156 8.66 17.16 14.38
CA ASN A 156 7.56 17.49 15.29
C ASN A 156 6.95 16.22 15.92
N SER A 157 6.78 15.16 15.14
CA SER A 157 6.28 13.88 15.66
C SER A 157 7.22 13.30 16.72
N ILE A 158 8.52 13.37 16.47
CA ILE A 158 9.53 12.87 17.42
C ILE A 158 9.54 13.71 18.70
N SER A 159 9.51 15.03 18.56
CA SER A 159 9.55 15.92 19.72
C SER A 159 8.30 15.87 20.59
N MET A 160 7.19 15.45 20.05
CA MET A 160 5.94 15.29 20.80
C MET A 160 5.84 13.94 21.51
N ALA A 161 6.67 13.02 21.14
CA ALA A 161 6.73 11.72 21.78
C ALA A 161 7.54 11.83 23.06
#